data_37c26f4f6490f3b6d618fff66b022071
#
_entry.id   37c26f4f6490f3b6d618fff66b022071
#
_cell.length_a   1.000
_cell.length_b   1.000
_cell.length_c   1.000
_cell.angle_alpha   90.00
_cell.angle_beta   90.00
_cell.angle_gamma   90.00
#
_symmetry.space_group_name_H-M   'P 1'
#
loop_
_entity.id
_entity.type
_entity.pdbx_description
1 polymer ?
#
loop_
_entity_poly.entity_id
_entity_poly.type
_entity_poly.pdbx_seq_one_letter_code
_entity_poly.pdbx_strand_id
1 'polypeptide(L)'
;MARYIREPGNFFTHVIPAILAVPGLYLLMQKANDFYGYAAACIYGIGVLVLFSVSATYHSVPKTEYGIRFWQKFDHCCIYLMIAGSFTPTTLLIFDGWLRWALFGLIWGVAIIGCLLKIFNRLKNQAISTGLYIAMGCMVIPFLKQILDVLPISAIAWLILGGVFYVGGTYYYAKDKPLNKFFHSHELWHVFVNFGALAHFIYNYVYVFNAR
;
A
#
# COMPACT_ATOMS: atom_id res chain seq x y z
N MET A 1 -4.94 18.37 30.34
CA MET A 1 -5.79 17.39 29.62
C MET A 1 -4.87 16.48 28.78
N ALA A 2 -4.82 15.18 29.08
CA ALA A 2 -4.09 14.24 28.23
C ALA A 2 -4.76 14.24 26.85
N ARG A 3 -4.01 14.55 25.78
CA ARG A 3 -4.52 14.40 24.41
C ARG A 3 -4.86 12.92 24.19
N TYR A 4 -6.10 12.62 23.88
CA TYR A 4 -6.57 11.24 23.67
C TYR A 4 -5.87 10.61 22.46
N ILE A 5 -5.52 11.40 21.43
CA ILE A 5 -4.84 11.00 20.19
C ILE A 5 -3.46 11.65 20.18
N ARG A 6 -2.39 10.84 19.95
CA ARG A 6 -1.00 11.31 19.98
C ARG A 6 -0.71 12.29 18.83
N GLU A 7 -1.09 11.96 17.62
CA GLU A 7 -0.87 12.73 16.38
C GLU A 7 -2.17 12.82 15.57
N PRO A 8 -3.08 13.77 15.91
CA PRO A 8 -4.43 13.78 15.33
C PRO A 8 -4.45 13.90 13.80
N GLY A 9 -3.59 14.73 13.20
CA GLY A 9 -3.53 14.89 11.74
C GLY A 9 -3.20 13.58 11.04
N ASN A 10 -2.14 12.91 11.48
CA ASN A 10 -1.73 11.60 10.96
C ASN A 10 -2.82 10.52 11.19
N PHE A 11 -3.47 10.55 12.34
CA PHE A 11 -4.59 9.64 12.62
C PHE A 11 -5.74 9.83 11.64
N PHE A 12 -6.24 11.07 11.47
CA PHE A 12 -7.41 11.32 10.63
C PHE A 12 -7.11 11.06 9.14
N THR A 13 -5.90 11.34 8.68
CA THR A 13 -5.51 11.04 7.29
C THR A 13 -5.55 9.54 6.97
N HIS A 14 -5.40 8.65 7.94
CA HIS A 14 -5.43 7.20 7.71
C HIS A 14 -6.67 6.49 8.23
N VAL A 15 -7.35 6.97 9.27
CA VAL A 15 -8.60 6.34 9.73
C VAL A 15 -9.73 6.47 8.71
N ILE A 16 -9.79 7.59 7.97
CA ILE A 16 -10.80 7.78 6.91
C ILE A 16 -10.60 6.75 5.79
N PRO A 17 -9.41 6.56 5.17
CA PRO A 17 -9.19 5.49 4.21
C PRO A 17 -9.42 4.08 4.77
N ALA A 18 -9.13 3.84 6.08
CA ALA A 18 -9.42 2.56 6.70
C ALA A 18 -10.93 2.25 6.70
N ILE A 19 -11.76 3.24 7.02
CA ILE A 19 -13.23 3.10 6.97
C ILE A 19 -13.68 2.86 5.52
N LEU A 20 -13.14 3.61 4.54
CA LEU A 20 -13.47 3.47 3.12
C LEU A 20 -12.96 2.16 2.51
N ALA A 21 -11.94 1.53 3.09
CA ALA A 21 -11.45 0.22 2.64
C ALA A 21 -12.49 -0.90 2.83
N VAL A 22 -13.40 -0.77 3.80
CA VAL A 22 -14.45 -1.77 4.04
C VAL A 22 -15.43 -1.86 2.86
N PRO A 23 -16.12 -0.79 2.44
CA PRO A 23 -16.94 -0.83 1.23
C PRO A 23 -16.10 -1.11 -0.02
N GLY A 24 -14.84 -0.65 -0.08
CA GLY A 24 -13.93 -0.98 -1.19
C GLY A 24 -13.69 -2.49 -1.33
N LEU A 25 -13.41 -3.19 -0.24
CA LEU A 25 -13.30 -4.66 -0.23
C LEU A 25 -14.61 -5.31 -0.68
N TYR A 26 -15.76 -4.86 -0.15
CA TYR A 26 -17.05 -5.37 -0.57
C TYR A 26 -17.27 -5.24 -2.08
N LEU A 27 -16.96 -4.08 -2.67
CA LEU A 27 -17.09 -3.86 -4.11
C LEU A 27 -16.19 -4.78 -4.94
N LEU A 28 -14.96 -5.05 -4.49
CA LEU A 28 -14.05 -6.00 -5.15
C LEU A 28 -14.61 -7.44 -5.07
N MET A 29 -15.16 -7.83 -3.91
CA MET A 29 -15.78 -9.15 -3.72
C MET A 29 -16.99 -9.35 -4.66
N GLN A 30 -17.77 -8.29 -4.93
CA GLN A 30 -18.90 -8.36 -5.86
C GLN A 30 -18.48 -8.57 -7.34
N LYS A 31 -17.23 -8.22 -7.68
CA LYS A 31 -16.67 -8.46 -9.02
C LYS A 31 -15.96 -9.80 -9.16
N ALA A 32 -15.64 -10.46 -8.05
CA ALA A 32 -15.00 -11.75 -8.05
C ALA A 32 -15.99 -12.84 -8.48
N ASN A 33 -15.60 -13.69 -9.43
CA ASN A 33 -16.44 -14.75 -9.98
C ASN A 33 -15.78 -16.14 -9.92
N ASP A 34 -14.51 -16.21 -9.53
CA ASP A 34 -13.75 -17.44 -9.37
C ASP A 34 -12.81 -17.38 -8.14
N PHE A 35 -12.12 -18.50 -7.87
CA PHE A 35 -11.17 -18.59 -6.76
C PHE A 35 -10.09 -17.51 -6.81
N TYR A 36 -9.53 -17.21 -7.99
CA TYR A 36 -8.48 -16.19 -8.14
C TYR A 36 -9.01 -14.78 -7.88
N GLY A 37 -10.24 -14.51 -8.35
CA GLY A 37 -10.92 -13.24 -8.09
C GLY A 37 -11.16 -13.02 -6.61
N TYR A 38 -11.72 -14.00 -5.90
CA TYR A 38 -11.93 -13.91 -4.45
C TYR A 38 -10.61 -13.79 -3.67
N ALA A 39 -9.59 -14.59 -4.03
CA ALA A 39 -8.28 -14.48 -3.41
C ALA A 39 -7.66 -13.09 -3.62
N ALA A 40 -7.71 -12.56 -4.85
CA ALA A 40 -7.22 -11.23 -5.18
C ALA A 40 -7.95 -10.13 -4.41
N ALA A 41 -9.29 -10.19 -4.36
CA ALA A 41 -10.11 -9.23 -3.62
C ALA A 41 -9.79 -9.23 -2.12
N CYS A 42 -9.73 -10.42 -1.50
CA CYS A 42 -9.40 -10.57 -0.09
C CYS A 42 -7.99 -10.06 0.22
N ILE A 43 -6.98 -10.51 -0.51
CA ILE A 43 -5.58 -10.17 -0.22
C ILE A 43 -5.35 -8.67 -0.39
N TYR A 44 -5.82 -8.09 -1.49
CA TYR A 44 -5.68 -6.66 -1.74
C TYR A 44 -6.52 -5.82 -0.77
N GLY A 45 -7.82 -6.09 -0.65
CA GLY A 45 -8.73 -5.29 0.17
C GLY A 45 -8.40 -5.38 1.66
N ILE A 46 -8.05 -6.56 2.18
CA ILE A 46 -7.58 -6.71 3.57
C ILE A 46 -6.22 -6.02 3.75
N GLY A 47 -5.32 -6.09 2.77
CA GLY A 47 -4.04 -5.38 2.80
C GLY A 47 -4.21 -3.86 2.96
N VAL A 48 -5.13 -3.26 2.18
CA VAL A 48 -5.51 -1.84 2.30
C VAL A 48 -6.06 -1.53 3.69
N LEU A 49 -7.02 -2.31 4.15
CA LEU A 49 -7.66 -2.13 5.46
C LEU A 49 -6.63 -2.23 6.60
N VAL A 50 -5.76 -3.22 6.56
CA VAL A 50 -4.72 -3.45 7.58
C VAL A 50 -3.71 -2.30 7.58
N LEU A 51 -3.18 -1.88 6.42
CA LEU A 51 -2.24 -0.76 6.34
C LEU A 51 -2.81 0.49 7.02
N PHE A 52 -3.98 0.94 6.60
CA PHE A 52 -4.55 2.18 7.11
C PHE A 52 -4.98 2.07 8.57
N SER A 53 -5.51 0.93 9.01
CA SER A 53 -5.90 0.70 10.41
C SER A 53 -4.70 0.65 11.35
N VAL A 54 -3.63 -0.04 10.95
CA VAL A 54 -2.38 -0.14 11.73
C VAL A 54 -1.72 1.22 11.83
N SER A 55 -1.64 1.97 10.74
CA SER A 55 -1.06 3.30 10.72
C SER A 55 -1.88 4.29 11.57
N ALA A 56 -3.20 4.31 11.45
CA ALA A 56 -4.06 5.12 12.32
C ALA A 56 -3.85 4.75 13.81
N THR A 57 -3.73 3.46 14.14
CA THR A 57 -3.44 3.01 15.49
C THR A 57 -2.07 3.47 15.98
N TYR A 58 -1.03 3.36 15.15
CA TYR A 58 0.31 3.85 15.46
C TYR A 58 0.31 5.34 15.82
N HIS A 59 -0.43 6.16 15.10
CA HIS A 59 -0.50 7.60 15.33
C HIS A 59 -1.43 8.01 16.49
N SER A 60 -2.25 7.10 17.01
CA SER A 60 -3.22 7.44 18.07
C SER A 60 -2.90 6.83 19.44
N VAL A 61 -2.65 5.53 19.51
CA VAL A 61 -2.71 4.74 20.75
C VAL A 61 -1.41 4.72 21.57
N PRO A 62 -0.22 4.47 20.97
CA PRO A 62 0.98 4.22 21.77
C PRO A 62 1.49 5.49 22.43
N LYS A 63 1.67 5.43 23.78
CA LYS A 63 2.16 6.55 24.60
C LYS A 63 3.50 6.24 25.25
N THR A 64 3.90 4.97 25.32
CA THR A 64 5.21 4.54 25.84
C THR A 64 6.21 4.39 24.69
N GLU A 65 7.49 4.61 24.96
CA GLU A 65 8.54 4.40 23.94
C GLU A 65 8.55 2.97 23.36
N TYR A 66 8.29 1.97 24.19
CA TYR A 66 8.18 0.58 23.74
C TYR A 66 7.01 0.40 22.77
N GLY A 67 5.84 0.91 23.15
CA GLY A 67 4.64 0.86 22.29
C GLY A 67 4.83 1.60 20.97
N ILE A 68 5.44 2.80 21.00
CA ILE A 68 5.75 3.56 19.79
C ILE A 68 6.66 2.77 18.86
N ARG A 69 7.75 2.19 19.36
CA ARG A 69 8.68 1.38 18.56
C ARG A 69 8.03 0.11 18.00
N PHE A 70 7.17 -0.55 18.79
CA PHE A 70 6.45 -1.74 18.35
C PHE A 70 5.50 -1.41 17.19
N TRP A 71 4.61 -0.42 17.36
CA TRP A 71 3.63 -0.03 16.34
C TRP A 71 4.28 0.56 15.10
N GLN A 72 5.39 1.31 15.26
CA GLN A 72 6.16 1.81 14.11
C GLN A 72 6.71 0.69 13.24
N LYS A 73 7.25 -0.38 13.84
CA LYS A 73 7.72 -1.53 13.07
C LYS A 73 6.58 -2.20 12.33
N PHE A 74 5.44 -2.35 13.01
CA PHE A 74 4.27 -2.99 12.43
C PHE A 74 3.70 -2.15 11.27
N ASP A 75 3.58 -0.84 11.45
CA ASP A 75 3.20 0.11 10.39
C ASP A 75 4.13 -0.01 9.17
N HIS A 76 5.44 -0.02 9.38
CA HIS A 76 6.41 -0.18 8.28
C HIS A 76 6.33 -1.56 7.60
N CYS A 77 6.01 -2.63 8.32
CA CYS A 77 5.77 -3.94 7.71
C CYS A 77 4.53 -3.93 6.83
N CYS A 78 3.47 -3.23 7.26
CA CYS A 78 2.24 -3.10 6.48
C CYS A 78 2.47 -2.44 5.11
N ILE A 79 3.48 -1.56 4.97
CA ILE A 79 3.83 -0.98 3.66
C ILE A 79 4.30 -2.08 2.69
N TYR A 80 5.20 -2.99 3.11
CA TYR A 80 5.64 -4.11 2.29
C TYR A 80 4.47 -5.02 1.89
N LEU A 81 3.63 -5.36 2.87
CA LEU A 81 2.46 -6.23 2.65
C LEU A 81 1.43 -5.57 1.72
N MET A 82 1.23 -4.26 1.86
CA MET A 82 0.33 -3.51 0.98
C MET A 82 0.84 -3.44 -0.46
N ILE A 83 2.15 -3.24 -0.68
CA ILE A 83 2.73 -3.26 -2.02
C ILE A 83 2.51 -4.64 -2.64
N ALA A 84 2.84 -5.73 -1.96
CA ALA A 84 2.61 -7.08 -2.46
C ALA A 84 1.10 -7.36 -2.68
N GLY A 85 0.25 -6.90 -1.75
CA GLY A 85 -1.21 -6.99 -1.87
C GLY A 85 -1.75 -6.27 -3.10
N SER A 86 -1.23 -5.07 -3.42
CA SER A 86 -1.67 -4.30 -4.59
C SER A 86 -1.25 -4.92 -5.93
N PHE A 87 -0.15 -5.69 -5.96
CA PHE A 87 0.25 -6.49 -7.11
C PHE A 87 -0.59 -7.75 -7.29
N THR A 88 -1.18 -8.26 -6.21
CA THR A 88 -1.87 -9.56 -6.22
C THR A 88 -3.00 -9.66 -7.24
N PRO A 89 -3.91 -8.68 -7.41
CA PRO A 89 -4.91 -8.74 -8.45
C PRO A 89 -4.30 -8.88 -9.85
N THR A 90 -3.31 -8.05 -10.17
CA THR A 90 -2.64 -8.11 -11.47
C THR A 90 -1.98 -9.47 -11.71
N THR A 91 -1.26 -10.01 -10.71
CA THR A 91 -0.59 -11.31 -10.85
C THR A 91 -1.57 -12.45 -10.99
N LEU A 92 -2.69 -12.45 -10.26
CA LEU A 92 -3.64 -13.55 -10.25
C LEU A 92 -4.65 -13.49 -11.41
N LEU A 93 -4.99 -12.28 -11.90
CA LEU A 93 -6.09 -12.10 -12.86
C LEU A 93 -5.61 -11.78 -14.28
N ILE A 94 -4.41 -11.19 -14.45
CA ILE A 94 -3.90 -10.80 -15.76
C ILE A 94 -2.89 -11.81 -16.31
N PHE A 95 -2.06 -12.39 -15.43
CA PHE A 95 -1.07 -13.37 -15.85
C PHE A 95 -1.59 -14.81 -15.70
N ASP A 96 -1.05 -15.72 -16.52
CA ASP A 96 -1.39 -17.14 -16.53
C ASP A 96 -0.17 -18.06 -16.35
N GLY A 97 -0.43 -19.33 -16.14
CA GLY A 97 0.58 -20.38 -16.08
C GLY A 97 1.64 -20.14 -14.99
N TRP A 98 2.89 -20.45 -15.32
CA TRP A 98 4.01 -20.33 -14.39
C TRP A 98 4.33 -18.87 -14.03
N LEU A 99 4.10 -17.92 -14.96
CA LEU A 99 4.43 -16.51 -14.76
C LEU A 99 3.57 -15.89 -13.64
N ARG A 100 2.29 -16.25 -13.55
CA ARG A 100 1.39 -15.88 -12.44
C ARG A 100 2.03 -16.17 -11.10
N TRP A 101 2.46 -17.41 -10.90
CA TRP A 101 2.99 -17.87 -9.62
C TRP A 101 4.40 -17.36 -9.34
N ALA A 102 5.23 -17.24 -10.39
CA ALA A 102 6.56 -16.67 -10.27
C ALA A 102 6.51 -15.21 -9.81
N LEU A 103 5.64 -14.39 -10.41
CA LEU A 103 5.49 -12.98 -10.03
C LEU A 103 4.84 -12.84 -8.65
N PHE A 104 3.80 -13.62 -8.37
CA PHE A 104 3.19 -13.66 -7.05
C PHE A 104 4.22 -14.04 -5.97
N GLY A 105 4.95 -15.13 -6.17
CA GLY A 105 5.98 -15.59 -5.23
C GLY A 105 7.12 -14.61 -5.06
N LEU A 106 7.56 -13.96 -6.15
CA LEU A 106 8.63 -12.97 -6.11
C LEU A 106 8.24 -11.76 -5.27
N ILE A 107 7.10 -11.12 -5.55
CA ILE A 107 6.68 -9.90 -4.82
C ILE A 107 6.40 -10.18 -3.34
N TRP A 108 5.74 -11.31 -3.04
CA TRP A 108 5.48 -11.72 -1.66
C TRP A 108 6.75 -12.16 -0.93
N GLY A 109 7.68 -12.82 -1.62
CA GLY A 109 8.99 -13.15 -1.07
C GLY A 109 9.78 -11.92 -0.65
N VAL A 110 9.84 -10.89 -1.52
CA VAL A 110 10.48 -9.60 -1.19
C VAL A 110 9.77 -8.90 -0.03
N ALA A 111 8.43 -8.92 0.00
CA ALA A 111 7.66 -8.33 1.10
C ALA A 111 7.96 -9.01 2.44
N ILE A 112 7.97 -10.35 2.48
CA ILE A 112 8.28 -11.12 3.69
C ILE A 112 9.70 -10.82 4.17
N ILE A 113 10.67 -10.83 3.27
CA ILE A 113 12.08 -10.49 3.61
C ILE A 113 12.15 -9.07 4.17
N GLY A 114 11.49 -8.09 3.55
CA GLY A 114 11.42 -6.71 4.03
C GLY A 114 10.84 -6.61 5.44
N CYS A 115 9.74 -7.31 5.71
CA CYS A 115 9.13 -7.40 7.04
C CYS A 115 10.10 -8.01 8.07
N LEU A 116 10.74 -9.13 7.75
CA LEU A 116 11.71 -9.78 8.65
C LEU A 116 12.89 -8.84 8.97
N LEU A 117 13.43 -8.16 7.96
CA LEU A 117 14.52 -7.19 8.17
C LEU A 117 14.09 -6.04 9.10
N LYS A 118 12.83 -5.57 9.02
CA LYS A 118 12.28 -4.55 9.93
C LYS A 118 12.09 -5.09 11.35
N ILE A 119 11.47 -6.26 11.50
CA ILE A 119 11.23 -6.89 12.80
C ILE A 119 12.54 -7.10 13.55
N PHE A 120 13.56 -7.64 12.87
CA PHE A 120 14.87 -7.92 13.46
C PHE A 120 15.82 -6.70 13.52
N ASN A 121 15.33 -5.47 13.26
CA ASN A 121 16.10 -4.22 13.26
C ASN A 121 17.34 -4.22 12.32
N ARG A 122 17.32 -5.01 11.25
CA ARG A 122 18.39 -5.05 10.25
C ARG A 122 18.25 -3.92 9.22
N LEU A 123 17.08 -3.33 9.09
CA LEU A 123 16.78 -2.25 8.17
C LEU A 123 16.42 -0.96 8.93
N LYS A 124 17.44 -0.34 9.56
CA LYS A 124 17.29 0.88 10.37
C LYS A 124 17.31 2.17 9.53
N ASN A 125 18.03 2.15 8.41
CA ASN A 125 18.14 3.33 7.54
C ASN A 125 16.83 3.56 6.79
N GLN A 126 16.23 4.73 7.01
CA GLN A 126 14.95 5.12 6.42
C GLN A 126 15.05 5.25 4.90
N ALA A 127 16.13 5.84 4.37
CA ALA A 127 16.31 6.00 2.93
C ALA A 127 16.41 4.66 2.21
N ILE A 128 17.11 3.66 2.80
CA ILE A 128 17.20 2.31 2.25
C ILE A 128 15.81 1.65 2.25
N SER A 129 15.06 1.78 3.37
CA SER A 129 13.68 1.24 3.44
C SER A 129 12.79 1.84 2.37
N THR A 130 12.82 3.16 2.20
CA THR A 130 12.03 3.87 1.19
C THR A 130 12.44 3.47 -0.21
N GLY A 131 13.75 3.33 -0.47
CA GLY A 131 14.28 2.84 -1.75
C GLY A 131 13.77 1.43 -2.08
N LEU A 132 13.69 0.54 -1.08
CA LEU A 132 13.14 -0.82 -1.27
C LEU A 132 11.63 -0.79 -1.58
N TYR A 133 10.84 0.08 -0.93
CA TYR A 133 9.43 0.24 -1.27
C TYR A 133 9.24 0.70 -2.72
N ILE A 134 10.04 1.69 -3.17
CA ILE A 134 10.01 2.18 -4.55
C ILE A 134 10.43 1.06 -5.51
N ALA A 135 11.52 0.36 -5.22
CA ALA A 135 12.00 -0.74 -6.04
C ALA A 135 10.93 -1.84 -6.21
N MET A 136 10.25 -2.22 -5.11
CA MET A 136 9.12 -3.14 -5.17
C MET A 136 8.00 -2.61 -6.07
N GLY A 137 7.60 -1.34 -5.91
CA GLY A 137 6.56 -0.72 -6.74
C GLY A 137 6.94 -0.72 -8.23
N CYS A 138 8.23 -0.59 -8.55
CA CYS A 138 8.74 -0.61 -9.93
C CYS A 138 8.84 -2.01 -10.54
N MET A 139 8.63 -3.09 -9.79
CA MET A 139 8.70 -4.47 -10.32
C MET A 139 7.66 -4.77 -11.40
N VAL A 140 6.63 -3.96 -11.54
CA VAL A 140 5.64 -4.07 -12.62
C VAL A 140 6.18 -3.63 -13.99
N ILE A 141 7.19 -2.74 -14.01
CA ILE A 141 7.66 -2.07 -15.24
C ILE A 141 8.07 -3.06 -16.35
N PRO A 142 8.84 -4.13 -16.10
CA PRO A 142 9.21 -5.09 -17.14
C PRO A 142 8.01 -5.81 -17.77
N PHE A 143 6.85 -5.80 -17.13
CA PHE A 143 5.64 -6.53 -17.54
C PHE A 143 4.54 -5.64 -18.11
N LEU A 144 4.82 -4.34 -18.31
CA LEU A 144 3.84 -3.40 -18.85
C LEU A 144 3.31 -3.80 -20.24
N LYS A 145 4.17 -4.41 -21.07
CA LYS A 145 3.72 -4.89 -22.38
C LYS A 145 2.67 -5.99 -22.22
N GLN A 146 2.93 -7.00 -21.40
CA GLN A 146 1.99 -8.10 -21.15
C GLN A 146 0.67 -7.60 -20.53
N ILE A 147 0.73 -6.58 -19.69
CA ILE A 147 -0.48 -5.94 -19.12
C ILE A 147 -1.24 -5.21 -20.23
N LEU A 148 -0.56 -4.51 -21.14
CA LEU A 148 -1.17 -3.81 -22.28
C LEU A 148 -1.77 -4.76 -23.32
N ASP A 149 -1.28 -5.99 -23.42
CA ASP A 149 -1.87 -7.02 -24.29
C ASP A 149 -3.29 -7.44 -23.80
N VAL A 150 -3.63 -7.16 -22.53
CA VAL A 150 -4.91 -7.52 -21.89
C VAL A 150 -5.74 -6.29 -21.51
N LEU A 151 -5.10 -5.22 -21.02
CA LEU A 151 -5.76 -4.03 -20.51
C LEU A 151 -5.52 -2.81 -21.40
N PRO A 152 -6.48 -1.87 -21.48
CA PRO A 152 -6.32 -0.64 -22.26
C PRO A 152 -5.27 0.29 -21.64
N ILE A 153 -4.74 1.22 -22.45
CA ILE A 153 -3.74 2.21 -22.01
C ILE A 153 -4.21 3.07 -20.82
N SER A 154 -5.52 3.29 -20.71
CA SER A 154 -6.12 4.00 -19.57
C SER A 154 -5.90 3.28 -18.23
N ALA A 155 -5.82 1.95 -18.22
CA ALA A 155 -5.46 1.19 -17.03
C ALA A 155 -4.02 1.50 -16.60
N ILE A 156 -3.08 1.54 -17.55
CA ILE A 156 -1.68 1.89 -17.27
C ILE A 156 -1.56 3.32 -16.75
N ALA A 157 -2.39 4.25 -17.25
CA ALA A 157 -2.40 5.63 -16.74
C ALA A 157 -2.74 5.68 -15.24
N TRP A 158 -3.72 4.91 -14.77
CA TRP A 158 -4.06 4.82 -13.34
C TRP A 158 -2.96 4.14 -12.53
N LEU A 159 -2.33 3.09 -13.07
CA LEU A 159 -1.21 2.40 -12.43
C LEU A 159 -0.02 3.35 -12.24
N ILE A 160 0.36 4.09 -13.29
CA ILE A 160 1.44 5.09 -13.25
C ILE A 160 1.08 6.24 -12.31
N LEU A 161 -0.15 6.75 -12.36
CA LEU A 161 -0.61 7.83 -11.48
C LEU A 161 -0.45 7.45 -10.01
N GLY A 162 -0.84 6.23 -9.64
CA GLY A 162 -0.61 5.70 -8.28
C GLY A 162 0.86 5.68 -7.90
N GLY A 163 1.72 5.19 -8.80
CA GLY A 163 3.17 5.20 -8.61
C GLY A 163 3.75 6.61 -8.43
N VAL A 164 3.28 7.59 -9.24
CA VAL A 164 3.69 9.00 -9.13
C VAL A 164 3.32 9.58 -7.76
N PHE A 165 2.11 9.31 -7.26
CA PHE A 165 1.72 9.72 -5.91
C PHE A 165 2.61 9.09 -4.85
N TYR A 166 2.82 7.78 -4.87
CA TYR A 166 3.68 7.12 -3.87
C TYR A 166 5.10 7.66 -3.89
N VAL A 167 5.74 7.76 -5.06
CA VAL A 167 7.12 8.27 -5.18
C VAL A 167 7.18 9.75 -4.82
N GLY A 168 6.25 10.59 -5.31
CA GLY A 168 6.19 12.02 -4.98
C GLY A 168 6.01 12.26 -3.48
N GLY A 169 5.22 11.41 -2.82
CA GLY A 169 5.03 11.47 -1.37
C GLY A 169 6.31 11.20 -0.58
N THR A 170 7.23 10.35 -1.08
CA THR A 170 8.49 10.05 -0.36
C THR A 170 9.36 11.29 -0.13
N TYR A 171 9.24 12.32 -0.96
CA TYR A 171 9.90 13.60 -0.74
C TYR A 171 9.46 14.26 0.57
N TYR A 172 8.16 14.25 0.88
CA TYR A 172 7.62 14.80 2.13
C TYR A 172 7.94 13.92 3.32
N TYR A 173 7.95 12.59 3.14
CA TYR A 173 8.38 11.64 4.14
C TYR A 173 9.85 11.85 4.55
N ALA A 174 10.74 12.10 3.58
CA ALA A 174 12.15 12.36 3.84
C ALA A 174 12.43 13.73 4.48
N LYS A 175 11.56 14.73 4.24
CA LYS A 175 11.74 16.08 4.80
C LYS A 175 11.52 16.18 6.30
N ASP A 176 10.54 15.46 6.82
CA ASP A 176 10.13 15.42 8.24
C ASP A 176 10.18 16.80 8.94
N LYS A 177 9.48 17.78 8.38
CA LYS A 177 9.45 19.17 8.86
C LYS A 177 8.03 19.72 8.95
N PRO A 178 7.74 20.64 9.91
CA PRO A 178 6.48 21.37 9.89
C PRO A 178 6.39 22.22 8.62
N LEU A 179 5.26 22.13 7.92
CA LEU A 179 4.95 22.93 6.74
C LEU A 179 4.29 24.25 7.13
N ASN A 180 3.44 24.20 8.14
CA ASN A 180 2.79 25.36 8.77
C ASN A 180 2.35 25.03 10.21
N LYS A 181 1.57 25.93 10.85
CA LYS A 181 1.07 25.74 12.23
C LYS A 181 0.15 24.51 12.40
N PHE A 182 -0.44 23.99 11.32
CA PHE A 182 -1.47 22.96 11.34
C PHE A 182 -1.05 21.65 10.66
N PHE A 183 -0.07 21.73 9.74
CA PHE A 183 0.34 20.60 8.90
C PHE A 183 1.84 20.35 9.00
N HIS A 184 2.16 19.08 9.20
CA HIS A 184 3.52 18.53 9.11
C HIS A 184 3.72 17.82 7.75
N SER A 185 4.95 17.67 7.30
CA SER A 185 5.26 16.97 6.05
C SER A 185 4.81 15.51 6.05
N HIS A 186 4.76 14.87 7.23
CA HIS A 186 4.30 13.50 7.39
C HIS A 186 2.80 13.33 7.05
N GLU A 187 1.96 14.28 7.47
CA GLU A 187 0.54 14.29 7.10
C GLU A 187 0.35 14.43 5.59
N LEU A 188 1.19 15.25 4.94
CA LEU A 188 1.16 15.38 3.48
C LEU A 188 1.63 14.09 2.79
N TRP A 189 2.63 13.40 3.34
CA TRP A 189 2.99 12.06 2.92
C TRP A 189 1.79 11.11 2.94
N HIS A 190 1.01 11.09 4.03
CA HIS A 190 -0.23 10.28 4.14
C HIS A 190 -1.24 10.63 3.04
N VAL A 191 -1.43 11.91 2.74
CA VAL A 191 -2.33 12.35 1.66
C VAL A 191 -1.89 11.80 0.31
N PHE A 192 -0.58 11.83 0.01
CA PHE A 192 -0.04 11.22 -1.20
C PHE A 192 -0.26 9.70 -1.23
N VAL A 193 -0.05 9.01 -0.12
CA VAL A 193 -0.34 7.57 0.00
C VAL A 193 -1.82 7.28 -0.27
N ASN A 194 -2.73 8.10 0.23
CA ASN A 194 -4.17 7.95 0.01
C ASN A 194 -4.54 8.07 -1.48
N PHE A 195 -3.99 9.08 -2.18
CA PHE A 195 -4.24 9.24 -3.62
C PHE A 195 -3.60 8.11 -4.44
N GLY A 196 -2.44 7.63 -4.02
CA GLY A 196 -1.81 6.45 -4.63
C GLY A 196 -2.68 5.20 -4.47
N ALA A 197 -3.19 4.95 -3.25
CA ALA A 197 -4.08 3.83 -2.96
C ALA A 197 -5.40 3.93 -3.73
N LEU A 198 -5.98 5.13 -3.84
CA LEU A 198 -7.20 5.37 -4.62
C LEU A 198 -6.97 5.10 -6.12
N ALA A 199 -5.87 5.59 -6.69
CA ALA A 199 -5.53 5.34 -8.09
C ALA A 199 -5.36 3.85 -8.38
N HIS A 200 -4.67 3.11 -7.49
CA HIS A 200 -4.52 1.66 -7.62
C HIS A 200 -5.84 0.92 -7.35
N PHE A 201 -6.72 1.43 -6.48
CA PHE A 201 -8.07 0.86 -6.33
C PHE A 201 -8.87 0.99 -7.63
N ILE A 202 -8.86 2.17 -8.27
CA ILE A 202 -9.53 2.39 -9.55
C ILE A 202 -8.94 1.48 -10.63
N TYR A 203 -7.61 1.37 -10.71
CA TYR A 203 -6.94 0.44 -11.63
C TYR A 203 -7.45 -1.00 -11.45
N ASN A 204 -7.47 -1.50 -10.22
CA ASN A 204 -7.94 -2.84 -9.92
C ASN A 204 -9.44 -3.00 -10.19
N TYR A 205 -10.28 -2.14 -9.61
CA TYR A 205 -11.74 -2.26 -9.66
C TYR A 205 -12.31 -2.08 -11.08
N VAL A 206 -11.79 -1.09 -11.83
CA VAL A 206 -12.32 -0.76 -13.16
C VAL A 206 -11.75 -1.65 -14.26
N TYR A 207 -10.48 -2.06 -14.12
CA TYR A 207 -9.80 -2.74 -15.23
C TYR A 207 -9.44 -4.18 -14.91
N VAL A 208 -8.70 -4.45 -13.82
CA VAL A 208 -8.17 -5.78 -13.54
C VAL A 208 -9.28 -6.79 -13.22
N PHE A 209 -10.24 -6.41 -12.39
CA PHE A 209 -11.38 -7.26 -12.03
C PHE A 209 -12.44 -7.37 -13.13
N ASN A 210 -12.35 -6.58 -14.19
CA ASN A 210 -13.23 -6.72 -15.38
C ASN A 210 -12.54 -7.41 -16.57
N ALA A 211 -11.29 -7.81 -16.44
CA ALA A 211 -10.54 -8.48 -17.50
C ALA A 211 -10.87 -9.98 -17.65
N ARG A 212 -11.67 -10.53 -16.73
CA ARG A 212 -12.13 -11.93 -16.72
C ARG A 212 -13.64 -12.04 -16.72
#